data_f2b31dde903dec6895b537f052a2efe1
#
_entry.id   f2b31dde903dec6895b537f052a2efe1
#
_cell.length_a   1.000
_cell.length_b   1.000
_cell.length_c   1.000
_cell.angle_alpha   90.00
_cell.angle_beta   90.00
_cell.angle_gamma   90.00
#
_symmetry.space_group_name_H-M   'P 1'
#
loop_
_entity.id
_entity.type
_entity.pdbx_description
1 polymer ?
#
loop_
_entity_poly.entity_id
_entity_poly.type
_entity_poly.pdbx_seq_one_letter_code
_entity_poly.pdbx_strand_id
1 'polypeptide(L)'
;MAAGAVGGYFGARLAQAGHEVAFVARGRQLDALRARGLRVQSPLGDVRLPDVDVTDQPGEIGTVDLVLFAVKLWDTLAAAEAIEPLLGAETAVLSVQNGVVKDDILAQTLGARHVVGGVCYIAVTVAEPGLICHSGTLAKLAFGEYDGSLSPRVRQFRDACADSGIDAEISDRIEQAIWEKFVFLVGLSGTTSLARAPIGPIRRHPRSRAFLHDVMDEVVQVARALGVPLPADYADRRLAFADQLPADLTSSMHHDLEHGNRLEVAWLSGDAVERGAALGVATPCNRAVFDILSLYSGGRAY
;
A
#
# COMPACT_ATOMS: atom_id res chain seq x y z
N MET A 1 -0.54 -12.31 3.94
CA MET A 1 -1.13 -11.80 5.20
C MET A 1 -2.13 -10.70 4.90
N ALA A 2 -3.36 -10.86 5.31
CA ALA A 2 -4.62 -10.21 4.95
C ALA A 2 -5.10 -10.49 3.51
N ALA A 3 -6.08 -11.38 3.39
CA ALA A 3 -6.84 -11.60 2.15
C ALA A 3 -7.90 -10.51 1.93
N GLY A 4 -7.47 -9.24 2.10
CA GLY A 4 -8.23 -8.05 1.72
C GLY A 4 -8.14 -7.79 0.21
N ALA A 5 -8.42 -6.56 -0.23
CA ALA A 5 -8.45 -6.22 -1.65
C ALA A 5 -7.10 -6.50 -2.35
N VAL A 6 -6.00 -5.91 -1.87
CA VAL A 6 -4.69 -6.04 -2.51
C VAL A 6 -4.10 -7.44 -2.34
N GLY A 7 -4.02 -7.94 -1.08
CA GLY A 7 -3.47 -9.26 -0.81
C GLY A 7 -4.28 -10.38 -1.45
N GLY A 8 -5.60 -10.26 -1.48
CA GLY A 8 -6.47 -11.23 -2.14
C GLY A 8 -6.32 -11.20 -3.67
N TYR A 9 -6.16 -10.02 -4.29
CA TYR A 9 -5.96 -9.91 -5.74
C TYR A 9 -4.67 -10.62 -6.18
N PHE A 10 -3.53 -10.24 -5.62
CA PHE A 10 -2.25 -10.83 -6.01
C PHE A 10 -2.15 -12.30 -5.59
N GLY A 11 -2.61 -12.65 -4.38
CA GLY A 11 -2.67 -14.05 -3.95
C GLY A 11 -3.55 -14.92 -4.86
N ALA A 12 -4.69 -14.40 -5.33
CA ALA A 12 -5.54 -15.13 -6.27
C ALA A 12 -4.87 -15.39 -7.62
N ARG A 13 -4.10 -14.41 -8.15
CA ARG A 13 -3.34 -14.59 -9.39
C ARG A 13 -2.27 -15.66 -9.24
N LEU A 14 -1.51 -15.62 -8.15
CA LEU A 14 -0.49 -16.63 -7.83
C LEU A 14 -1.11 -18.03 -7.69
N ALA A 15 -2.19 -18.15 -6.92
CA ALA A 15 -2.88 -19.43 -6.73
C ALA A 15 -3.47 -19.98 -8.04
N GLN A 16 -4.01 -19.12 -8.91
CA GLN A 16 -4.53 -19.51 -10.23
C GLN A 16 -3.42 -20.09 -11.14
N ALA A 17 -2.20 -19.58 -11.01
CA ALA A 17 -1.03 -20.08 -11.75
C ALA A 17 -0.45 -21.38 -11.15
N GLY A 18 -0.99 -21.87 -10.06
CA GLY A 18 -0.57 -23.16 -9.44
C GLY A 18 0.46 -23.00 -8.33
N HIS A 19 0.76 -21.79 -7.88
CA HIS A 19 1.59 -21.60 -6.69
C HIS A 19 0.81 -21.96 -5.41
N GLU A 20 1.50 -22.51 -4.41
CA GLU A 20 0.92 -22.73 -3.09
C GLU A 20 0.69 -21.39 -2.39
N VAL A 21 -0.55 -21.07 -2.08
CA VAL A 21 -0.93 -19.79 -1.45
C VAL A 21 -1.88 -20.06 -0.29
N ALA A 22 -1.41 -19.79 0.93
CA ALA A 22 -2.25 -19.76 2.11
C ALA A 22 -2.71 -18.32 2.38
N PHE A 23 -4.01 -18.13 2.57
CA PHE A 23 -4.60 -16.83 2.87
C PHE A 23 -4.81 -16.68 4.37
N VAL A 24 -4.38 -15.54 4.93
CA VAL A 24 -4.76 -15.18 6.29
C VAL A 24 -5.88 -14.15 6.24
N ALA A 25 -7.03 -14.46 6.83
CA ALA A 25 -8.21 -13.60 6.86
C ALA A 25 -8.89 -13.66 8.22
N ARG A 26 -9.79 -12.70 8.52
CA ARG A 26 -10.54 -12.63 9.76
C ARG A 26 -12.02 -12.32 9.51
N GLY A 27 -12.87 -12.71 10.47
CA GLY A 27 -14.30 -12.40 10.47
C GLY A 27 -15.01 -12.79 9.18
N ARG A 28 -15.90 -11.93 8.68
CA ARG A 28 -16.75 -12.23 7.50
C ARG A 28 -15.95 -12.59 6.24
N GLN A 29 -14.73 -12.08 6.08
CA GLN A 29 -13.89 -12.45 4.96
C GLN A 29 -13.40 -13.89 5.08
N LEU A 30 -12.96 -14.31 6.26
CA LEU A 30 -12.57 -15.69 6.54
C LEU A 30 -13.73 -16.66 6.28
N ASP A 31 -14.92 -16.34 6.84
CA ASP A 31 -16.12 -17.18 6.68
C ASP A 31 -16.50 -17.34 5.21
N ALA A 32 -16.43 -16.26 4.44
CA ALA A 32 -16.74 -16.27 3.03
C ALA A 32 -15.73 -17.09 2.22
N LEU A 33 -14.44 -16.95 2.50
CA LEU A 33 -13.37 -17.70 1.84
C LEU A 33 -13.49 -19.20 2.12
N ARG A 34 -13.77 -19.59 3.36
CA ARG A 34 -14.01 -21.00 3.74
C ARG A 34 -15.25 -21.60 3.06
N ALA A 35 -16.31 -20.80 2.94
CA ALA A 35 -17.58 -21.30 2.42
C ALA A 35 -17.68 -21.31 0.89
N ARG A 36 -17.03 -20.37 0.20
CA ARG A 36 -17.27 -20.09 -1.23
C ARG A 36 -15.99 -19.84 -2.04
N GLY A 37 -14.82 -19.92 -1.39
CA GLY A 37 -13.55 -19.56 -2.01
C GLY A 37 -13.41 -18.07 -2.30
N LEU A 38 -12.50 -17.73 -3.21
CA LEU A 38 -12.15 -16.37 -3.60
C LEU A 38 -12.49 -16.09 -5.06
N ARG A 39 -13.15 -14.98 -5.32
CA ARG A 39 -13.44 -14.48 -6.66
C ARG A 39 -12.79 -13.12 -6.87
N VAL A 40 -12.21 -12.91 -8.05
CA VAL A 40 -11.70 -11.62 -8.51
C VAL A 40 -12.38 -11.28 -9.82
N GLN A 41 -13.01 -10.12 -9.90
CA GLN A 41 -13.48 -9.52 -11.14
C GLN A 41 -12.48 -8.48 -11.61
N SER A 42 -11.98 -8.61 -12.84
CA SER A 42 -10.90 -7.77 -13.33
C SER A 42 -10.91 -7.62 -14.85
N PRO A 43 -10.70 -6.41 -15.37
CA PRO A 43 -10.46 -6.20 -16.81
C PRO A 43 -9.26 -6.99 -17.37
N LEU A 44 -8.34 -7.42 -16.49
CA LEU A 44 -7.21 -8.28 -16.85
C LEU A 44 -7.53 -9.78 -16.78
N GLY A 45 -8.81 -10.13 -16.74
CA GLY A 45 -9.33 -11.50 -16.61
C GLY A 45 -9.79 -11.80 -15.18
N ASP A 46 -10.92 -12.47 -15.08
CA ASP A 46 -11.49 -12.90 -13.81
C ASP A 46 -10.73 -14.10 -13.25
N VAL A 47 -10.72 -14.21 -11.91
CA VAL A 47 -10.20 -15.38 -11.19
C VAL A 47 -11.32 -15.99 -10.37
N ARG A 48 -11.38 -17.32 -10.36
CA ARG A 48 -12.32 -18.08 -9.51
C ARG A 48 -11.58 -19.25 -8.87
N LEU A 49 -11.41 -19.16 -7.56
CA LEU A 49 -10.84 -20.22 -6.73
C LEU A 49 -11.95 -20.75 -5.83
N PRO A 50 -12.60 -21.87 -6.17
CA PRO A 50 -13.72 -22.41 -5.39
C PRO A 50 -13.28 -22.85 -3.99
N ASP A 51 -12.04 -23.31 -3.89
CA ASP A 51 -11.40 -23.72 -2.65
C ASP A 51 -10.09 -22.95 -2.48
N VAL A 52 -9.83 -22.49 -1.27
CA VAL A 52 -8.59 -21.79 -0.90
C VAL A 52 -8.12 -22.26 0.48
N ASP A 53 -6.82 -22.42 0.65
CA ASP A 53 -6.25 -22.59 1.97
C ASP A 53 -6.35 -21.25 2.73
N VAL A 54 -7.14 -21.20 3.81
CA VAL A 54 -7.40 -19.98 4.56
C VAL A 54 -7.54 -20.22 6.05
N THR A 55 -6.81 -19.44 6.84
CA THR A 55 -6.83 -19.47 8.30
C THR A 55 -6.81 -18.07 8.90
N ASP A 56 -7.21 -17.92 10.15
CA ASP A 56 -6.94 -16.75 11.00
C ASP A 56 -5.75 -16.97 11.95
N GLN A 57 -5.16 -18.17 11.92
CA GLN A 57 -4.03 -18.59 12.74
C GLN A 57 -2.78 -18.80 11.87
N PRO A 58 -1.95 -17.78 11.61
CA PRO A 58 -0.77 -17.92 10.75
C PRO A 58 0.14 -19.09 11.13
N GLY A 59 0.28 -19.38 12.43
CA GLY A 59 1.10 -20.49 12.91
C GLY A 59 0.71 -21.89 12.42
N GLU A 60 -0.51 -22.07 11.88
CA GLU A 60 -0.94 -23.36 11.29
C GLU A 60 -0.36 -23.60 9.89
N ILE A 61 0.13 -22.54 9.21
CA ILE A 61 0.64 -22.62 7.83
C ILE A 61 2.05 -23.25 7.79
N GLY A 62 2.85 -23.01 8.82
CA GLY A 62 4.28 -23.38 8.81
C GLY A 62 5.14 -22.35 8.06
N THR A 63 6.41 -22.69 7.87
CA THR A 63 7.38 -21.80 7.21
C THR A 63 7.08 -21.64 5.73
N VAL A 64 7.17 -20.38 5.24
CA VAL A 64 6.90 -20.01 3.85
C VAL A 64 8.11 -19.31 3.21
N ASP A 65 8.17 -19.30 1.87
CA ASP A 65 9.21 -18.59 1.12
C ASP A 65 8.97 -17.08 1.15
N LEU A 66 7.68 -16.65 1.08
CA LEU A 66 7.31 -15.24 1.03
C LEU A 66 6.00 -14.97 1.74
N VAL A 67 5.99 -13.90 2.53
CA VAL A 67 4.77 -13.32 3.09
C VAL A 67 4.44 -12.04 2.32
N LEU A 68 3.37 -12.06 1.51
CA LEU A 68 2.80 -10.84 0.93
C LEU A 68 1.98 -10.12 2.00
N PHE A 69 2.51 -9.03 2.54
CA PHE A 69 1.97 -8.32 3.69
C PHE A 69 1.09 -7.15 3.25
N ALA A 70 -0.24 -7.25 3.48
CA ALA A 70 -1.24 -6.36 2.91
C ALA A 70 -2.33 -5.93 3.91
N VAL A 71 -2.02 -5.91 5.20
CA VAL A 71 -2.94 -5.38 6.23
C VAL A 71 -3.07 -3.87 6.12
N LYS A 72 -4.09 -3.28 6.75
CA LYS A 72 -4.15 -1.83 6.93
C LYS A 72 -3.04 -1.37 7.89
N LEU A 73 -2.53 -0.14 7.74
CA LEU A 73 -1.35 0.34 8.46
C LEU A 73 -1.48 0.29 9.99
N TRP A 74 -2.67 0.47 10.52
CA TRP A 74 -2.93 0.36 11.98
C TRP A 74 -2.83 -1.06 12.53
N ASP A 75 -2.81 -2.08 11.68
CA ASP A 75 -2.67 -3.48 12.09
C ASP A 75 -1.23 -4.00 11.86
N THR A 76 -0.30 -3.16 11.39
CA THR A 76 1.04 -3.59 10.95
C THR A 76 1.80 -4.31 12.07
N LEU A 77 1.89 -3.71 13.26
CA LEU A 77 2.64 -4.30 14.38
C LEU A 77 2.04 -5.66 14.80
N ALA A 78 0.76 -5.69 15.10
CA ALA A 78 0.09 -6.92 15.54
C ALA A 78 0.13 -8.03 14.47
N ALA A 79 0.06 -7.65 13.19
CA ALA A 79 0.15 -8.60 12.10
C ALA A 79 1.60 -9.09 11.87
N ALA A 80 2.60 -8.23 12.10
CA ALA A 80 4.00 -8.62 12.07
C ALA A 80 4.30 -9.66 13.15
N GLU A 81 3.91 -9.40 14.39
CA GLU A 81 4.06 -10.37 15.49
C GLU A 81 3.36 -11.71 15.17
N ALA A 82 2.16 -11.66 14.57
CA ALA A 82 1.39 -12.87 14.26
C ALA A 82 2.02 -13.74 13.17
N ILE A 83 2.86 -13.20 12.29
CA ILE A 83 3.52 -13.96 11.23
C ILE A 83 4.90 -14.50 11.59
N GLU A 84 5.42 -14.24 12.79
CA GLU A 84 6.72 -14.80 13.22
C GLU A 84 6.83 -16.32 13.00
N PRO A 85 5.79 -17.15 13.26
CA PRO A 85 5.85 -18.59 13.00
C PRO A 85 6.02 -18.98 11.53
N LEU A 86 5.78 -18.07 10.60
CA LEU A 86 5.95 -18.31 9.16
C LEU A 86 7.40 -18.14 8.70
N LEU A 87 8.27 -17.57 9.55
CA LEU A 87 9.60 -17.14 9.13
C LEU A 87 10.63 -18.26 9.30
N GLY A 88 11.18 -18.72 8.19
CA GLY A 88 12.44 -19.45 8.13
C GLY A 88 13.60 -18.50 7.86
N ALA A 89 14.81 -19.06 7.73
CA ALA A 89 16.03 -18.27 7.53
C ALA A 89 15.97 -17.36 6.29
N GLU A 90 15.35 -17.83 5.21
CA GLU A 90 15.29 -17.17 3.90
C GLU A 90 13.93 -16.54 3.59
N THR A 91 12.95 -16.64 4.48
CA THR A 91 11.61 -16.09 4.26
C THR A 91 11.67 -14.58 4.00
N ALA A 92 11.08 -14.15 2.90
CA ALA A 92 10.89 -12.75 2.57
C ALA A 92 9.54 -12.22 3.08
N VAL A 93 9.53 -11.02 3.66
CA VAL A 93 8.30 -10.29 4.00
C VAL A 93 8.21 -9.07 3.10
N LEU A 94 7.32 -9.12 2.12
CA LEU A 94 7.09 -8.06 1.15
C LEU A 94 5.83 -7.28 1.50
N SER A 95 5.99 -6.06 1.98
CA SER A 95 4.84 -5.19 2.25
C SER A 95 4.38 -4.46 1.00
N VAL A 96 3.11 -4.62 0.67
CA VAL A 96 2.41 -3.86 -0.38
C VAL A 96 1.46 -2.79 0.18
N GLN A 97 1.57 -2.50 1.48
CA GLN A 97 0.84 -1.42 2.12
C GLN A 97 1.24 -0.05 1.56
N ASN A 98 0.39 0.94 1.73
CA ASN A 98 0.74 2.33 1.49
C ASN A 98 1.68 2.87 2.60
N GLY A 99 2.27 4.05 2.37
CA GLY A 99 3.16 4.66 3.35
C GLY A 99 4.59 4.13 3.34
N VAL A 100 5.43 4.73 4.15
CA VAL A 100 6.88 4.44 4.26
C VAL A 100 7.23 3.78 5.60
N VAL A 101 6.48 4.06 6.66
CA VAL A 101 6.74 3.56 8.02
C VAL A 101 6.56 2.04 8.17
N LYS A 102 5.84 1.41 7.24
CA LYS A 102 5.52 -0.03 7.26
C LYS A 102 6.76 -0.91 7.34
N ASP A 103 7.78 -0.57 6.56
CA ASP A 103 8.99 -1.38 6.47
C ASP A 103 9.90 -1.17 7.70
N ASP A 104 9.87 0.02 8.31
CA ASP A 104 10.54 0.29 9.60
C ASP A 104 9.95 -0.60 10.71
N ILE A 105 8.61 -0.68 10.79
CA ILE A 105 7.91 -1.53 11.77
C ILE A 105 8.24 -3.01 11.53
N LEU A 106 8.18 -3.47 10.28
CA LEU A 106 8.52 -4.85 9.94
C LEU A 106 9.98 -5.19 10.28
N ALA A 107 10.92 -4.29 9.95
CA ALA A 107 12.34 -4.50 10.24
C ALA A 107 12.63 -4.54 11.75
N GLN A 108 11.97 -3.69 12.53
CA GLN A 108 12.10 -3.68 13.99
C GLN A 108 11.52 -4.94 14.65
N THR A 109 10.40 -5.44 14.13
CA THR A 109 9.68 -6.58 14.71
C THR A 109 10.28 -7.92 14.26
N LEU A 110 10.56 -8.09 12.98
CA LEU A 110 10.93 -9.37 12.37
C LEU A 110 12.43 -9.49 12.06
N GLY A 111 13.15 -8.36 12.13
CA GLY A 111 14.52 -8.25 11.68
C GLY A 111 14.62 -7.83 10.21
N ALA A 112 15.51 -6.86 9.93
CA ALA A 112 15.68 -6.25 8.61
C ALA A 112 15.99 -7.28 7.50
N ARG A 113 16.65 -8.40 7.83
CA ARG A 113 16.99 -9.46 6.87
C ARG A 113 15.77 -10.09 6.18
N HIS A 114 14.59 -10.05 6.83
CA HIS A 114 13.37 -10.60 6.26
C HIS A 114 12.63 -9.60 5.37
N VAL A 115 12.89 -8.31 5.51
CA VAL A 115 12.12 -7.26 4.83
C VAL A 115 12.61 -7.05 3.41
N VAL A 116 11.69 -7.16 2.48
CA VAL A 116 11.86 -6.78 1.07
C VAL A 116 10.97 -5.57 0.83
N GLY A 117 11.53 -4.47 0.34
CA GLY A 117 10.77 -3.27 0.03
C GLY A 117 9.77 -3.51 -1.09
N GLY A 118 8.58 -2.92 -0.99
CA GLY A 118 7.54 -3.12 -1.99
C GLY A 118 6.65 -1.92 -2.23
N VAL A 119 6.28 -1.75 -3.50
CA VAL A 119 5.33 -0.75 -3.99
C VAL A 119 4.30 -1.43 -4.88
N CYS A 120 3.03 -1.13 -4.66
CA CYS A 120 1.95 -1.67 -5.49
C CYS A 120 1.14 -0.52 -6.10
N TYR A 121 0.81 -0.65 -7.38
CA TYR A 121 -0.03 0.28 -8.13
C TYR A 121 -1.24 -0.49 -8.63
N ILE A 122 -2.36 -0.36 -7.94
CA ILE A 122 -3.60 -1.08 -8.25
C ILE A 122 -4.80 -0.37 -7.64
N ALA A 123 -5.93 -0.42 -8.31
CA ALA A 123 -7.22 0.04 -7.80
C ALA A 123 -8.13 -1.17 -7.57
N VAL A 124 -8.16 -1.67 -6.34
CA VAL A 124 -8.97 -2.83 -5.94
C VAL A 124 -9.78 -2.55 -4.68
N THR A 125 -10.96 -3.14 -4.62
CA THR A 125 -11.86 -3.08 -3.47
C THR A 125 -12.41 -4.47 -3.16
N VAL A 126 -12.77 -4.70 -1.90
CA VAL A 126 -13.60 -5.84 -1.52
C VAL A 126 -15.07 -5.41 -1.71
N ALA A 127 -15.70 -5.88 -2.77
CA ALA A 127 -17.08 -5.54 -3.08
C ALA A 127 -18.06 -6.22 -2.09
N GLU A 128 -17.78 -7.46 -1.77
CA GLU A 128 -18.41 -8.25 -0.71
C GLU A 128 -17.41 -9.28 -0.17
N PRO A 129 -17.60 -9.85 1.01
CA PRO A 129 -16.73 -10.91 1.51
C PRO A 129 -16.58 -12.05 0.49
N GLY A 130 -15.33 -12.37 0.11
CA GLY A 130 -15.01 -13.37 -0.91
C GLY A 130 -15.03 -12.85 -2.36
N LEU A 131 -15.36 -11.56 -2.61
CA LEU A 131 -15.33 -10.96 -3.94
C LEU A 131 -14.48 -9.69 -3.96
N ILE A 132 -13.45 -9.69 -4.80
CA ILE A 132 -12.58 -8.54 -5.07
C ILE A 132 -12.89 -7.99 -6.45
N CYS A 133 -13.06 -6.67 -6.54
CA CYS A 133 -13.22 -5.96 -7.80
C CYS A 133 -11.97 -5.11 -8.09
N HIS A 134 -11.37 -5.32 -9.25
CA HIS A 134 -10.27 -4.53 -9.79
C HIS A 134 -10.82 -3.55 -10.84
N SER A 135 -10.49 -2.26 -10.67
CA SER A 135 -10.89 -1.18 -11.56
C SER A 135 -9.71 -0.70 -12.39
N GLY A 136 -9.95 -0.47 -13.69
CA GLY A 136 -8.88 -0.10 -14.63
C GLY A 136 -7.98 -1.28 -14.97
N THR A 137 -6.85 -1.00 -15.62
CA THR A 137 -5.90 -2.03 -16.11
C THR A 137 -4.54 -1.98 -15.40
N LEU A 138 -4.37 -1.08 -14.42
CA LEU A 138 -3.11 -0.96 -13.69
C LEU A 138 -3.10 -1.94 -12.52
N ALA A 139 -2.21 -2.93 -12.59
CA ALA A 139 -1.96 -3.91 -11.54
C ALA A 139 -0.47 -4.26 -11.52
N LYS A 140 0.36 -3.34 -10.97
CA LYS A 140 1.81 -3.46 -11.02
C LYS A 140 2.40 -3.56 -9.62
N LEU A 141 3.43 -4.41 -9.47
CA LEU A 141 4.31 -4.49 -8.31
C LEU A 141 5.72 -4.02 -8.67
N ALA A 142 6.34 -3.23 -7.80
CA ALA A 142 7.79 -3.03 -7.82
C ALA A 142 8.33 -3.42 -6.44
N PHE A 143 9.40 -4.19 -6.39
CA PHE A 143 10.00 -4.65 -5.14
C PHE A 143 11.49 -4.88 -5.29
N GLY A 144 12.22 -4.95 -4.17
CA GLY A 144 13.65 -5.17 -4.20
C GLY A 144 14.24 -5.20 -2.80
N GLU A 145 15.50 -5.65 -2.74
CA GLU A 145 16.29 -5.56 -1.53
C GLU A 145 16.69 -4.09 -1.29
N TYR A 146 16.78 -3.69 -0.02
CA TYR A 146 17.15 -2.32 0.35
C TYR A 146 18.61 -1.96 -0.01
N ASP A 147 19.47 -2.97 -0.15
CA ASP A 147 20.85 -2.80 -0.61
C ASP A 147 20.99 -2.82 -2.15
N GLY A 148 19.88 -2.96 -2.88
CA GLY A 148 19.84 -3.01 -4.33
C GLY A 148 20.29 -4.35 -4.93
N SER A 149 20.56 -5.36 -4.13
CA SER A 149 21.04 -6.66 -4.60
C SER A 149 19.93 -7.46 -5.29
N LEU A 150 20.33 -8.31 -6.23
CA LEU A 150 19.46 -9.27 -6.91
C LEU A 150 19.52 -10.63 -6.19
N SER A 151 18.94 -10.72 -5.01
CA SER A 151 18.91 -11.96 -4.23
C SER A 151 18.09 -13.07 -4.91
N PRO A 152 18.31 -14.35 -4.56
CA PRO A 152 17.52 -15.46 -5.08
C PRO A 152 16.01 -15.27 -4.81
N ARG A 153 15.61 -14.82 -3.62
CA ARG A 153 14.21 -14.69 -3.22
C ARG A 153 13.46 -13.63 -4.04
N VAL A 154 14.08 -12.49 -4.37
CA VAL A 154 13.40 -11.49 -5.23
C VAL A 154 13.30 -11.97 -6.68
N ARG A 155 14.28 -12.73 -7.19
CA ARG A 155 14.19 -13.34 -8.54
C ARG A 155 13.08 -14.38 -8.60
N GLN A 156 13.03 -15.30 -7.64
CA GLN A 156 12.00 -16.34 -7.57
C GLN A 156 10.60 -15.72 -7.51
N PHE A 157 10.41 -14.67 -6.70
CA PHE A 157 9.12 -14.00 -6.64
C PHE A 157 8.78 -13.27 -7.95
N ARG A 158 9.76 -12.62 -8.61
CA ARG A 158 9.54 -12.02 -9.94
C ARG A 158 9.10 -13.08 -10.95
N ASP A 159 9.73 -14.26 -10.95
CA ASP A 159 9.39 -15.34 -11.86
C ASP A 159 7.97 -15.87 -11.57
N ALA A 160 7.61 -16.08 -10.30
CA ALA A 160 6.25 -16.43 -9.89
C ALA A 160 5.21 -15.38 -10.31
N CYS A 161 5.53 -14.09 -10.24
CA CYS A 161 4.67 -13.02 -10.76
C CYS A 161 4.48 -13.12 -12.27
N ALA A 162 5.56 -13.36 -13.02
CA ALA A 162 5.50 -13.48 -14.49
C ALA A 162 4.63 -14.67 -14.90
N ASP A 163 4.80 -15.84 -14.27
CA ASP A 163 3.98 -17.03 -14.50
C ASP A 163 2.50 -16.79 -14.18
N SER A 164 2.22 -15.89 -13.26
CA SER A 164 0.87 -15.52 -12.81
C SER A 164 0.24 -14.36 -13.61
N GLY A 165 0.92 -13.82 -14.62
CA GLY A 165 0.47 -12.66 -15.39
C GLY A 165 0.42 -11.37 -14.58
N ILE A 166 1.21 -11.27 -13.50
CA ILE A 166 1.36 -10.06 -12.69
C ILE A 166 2.50 -9.22 -13.28
N ASP A 167 2.20 -7.96 -13.63
CA ASP A 167 3.24 -6.99 -13.99
C ASP A 167 4.10 -6.69 -12.76
N ALA A 168 5.35 -7.15 -12.77
CA ALA A 168 6.25 -7.05 -11.64
C ALA A 168 7.67 -6.72 -12.08
N GLU A 169 8.30 -5.79 -11.38
CA GLU A 169 9.70 -5.41 -11.62
C GLU A 169 10.53 -5.47 -10.34
N ILE A 170 11.80 -5.86 -10.47
CA ILE A 170 12.77 -5.75 -9.39
C ILE A 170 13.42 -4.36 -9.50
N SER A 171 13.38 -3.60 -8.41
CA SER A 171 14.03 -2.29 -8.30
C SER A 171 15.35 -2.42 -7.54
N ASP A 172 16.41 -1.85 -8.10
CA ASP A 172 17.71 -1.67 -7.43
C ASP A 172 17.74 -0.45 -6.49
N ARG A 173 16.64 0.34 -6.47
CA ARG A 173 16.45 1.53 -5.64
C ARG A 173 15.04 1.56 -5.07
N ILE A 174 14.68 0.49 -4.38
CA ILE A 174 13.30 0.30 -3.93
C ILE A 174 12.86 1.35 -2.92
N GLU A 175 13.74 1.81 -2.04
CA GLU A 175 13.44 2.89 -1.11
C GLU A 175 13.02 4.17 -1.85
N GLN A 176 13.76 4.56 -2.90
CA GLN A 176 13.39 5.70 -3.73
C GLN A 176 12.01 5.50 -4.37
N ALA A 177 11.72 4.32 -4.91
CA ALA A 177 10.41 4.03 -5.53
C ALA A 177 9.25 4.11 -4.51
N ILE A 178 9.47 3.66 -3.27
CA ILE A 178 8.50 3.78 -2.18
C ILE A 178 8.22 5.27 -1.89
N TRP A 179 9.25 6.09 -1.73
CA TRP A 179 9.10 7.52 -1.47
C TRP A 179 8.52 8.28 -2.66
N GLU A 180 8.87 7.91 -3.89
CA GLU A 180 8.27 8.49 -5.10
C GLU A 180 6.75 8.30 -5.15
N LYS A 181 6.28 7.11 -4.80
CA LYS A 181 4.84 6.86 -4.65
C LYS A 181 4.26 7.63 -3.48
N PHE A 182 4.95 7.65 -2.34
CA PHE A 182 4.48 8.28 -1.12
C PHE A 182 4.21 9.77 -1.29
N VAL A 183 5.10 10.51 -1.97
CA VAL A 183 4.90 11.94 -2.29
C VAL A 183 3.55 12.19 -2.95
N PHE A 184 3.25 11.44 -4.03
CA PHE A 184 2.00 11.64 -4.75
C PHE A 184 0.79 11.16 -3.94
N LEU A 185 0.94 10.02 -3.26
CA LEU A 185 -0.13 9.45 -2.43
C LEU A 185 -0.56 10.39 -1.31
N VAL A 186 0.38 10.99 -0.58
CA VAL A 186 0.08 11.94 0.50
C VAL A 186 -0.61 13.18 -0.05
N GLY A 187 -0.09 13.74 -1.15
CA GLY A 187 -0.71 14.89 -1.82
C GLY A 187 -2.15 14.60 -2.25
N LEU A 188 -2.36 13.52 -3.01
CA LEU A 188 -3.69 13.12 -3.49
C LEU A 188 -4.64 12.80 -2.34
N SER A 189 -4.21 11.96 -1.40
CA SER A 189 -5.06 11.51 -0.30
C SER A 189 -5.44 12.66 0.64
N GLY A 190 -4.46 13.48 1.03
CA GLY A 190 -4.68 14.63 1.91
C GLY A 190 -5.62 15.64 1.30
N THR A 191 -5.34 16.08 0.08
CA THR A 191 -6.11 17.17 -0.56
C THR A 191 -7.51 16.73 -0.98
N THR A 192 -7.68 15.52 -1.57
CA THR A 192 -9.02 15.06 -1.97
C THR A 192 -9.90 14.79 -0.75
N SER A 193 -9.36 14.23 0.33
CA SER A 193 -10.11 13.98 1.57
C SER A 193 -10.48 15.30 2.27
N LEU A 194 -9.53 16.22 2.39
CA LEU A 194 -9.76 17.51 3.05
C LEU A 194 -10.79 18.36 2.29
N ALA A 195 -10.67 18.42 0.96
CA ALA A 195 -11.59 19.17 0.10
C ALA A 195 -12.93 18.44 -0.15
N ARG A 196 -13.04 17.15 0.19
CA ARG A 196 -14.18 16.28 -0.18
C ARG A 196 -14.50 16.40 -1.68
N ALA A 197 -13.47 16.39 -2.50
CA ALA A 197 -13.59 16.57 -3.94
C ALA A 197 -12.55 15.75 -4.69
N PRO A 198 -12.84 15.31 -5.93
CA PRO A 198 -11.86 14.66 -6.76
C PRO A 198 -10.76 15.63 -7.23
N ILE A 199 -9.69 15.07 -7.83
CA ILE A 199 -8.49 15.82 -8.22
C ILE A 199 -8.79 16.93 -9.26
N GLY A 200 -9.79 16.76 -10.12
CA GLY A 200 -10.12 17.70 -11.19
C GLY A 200 -10.44 19.11 -10.70
N PRO A 201 -11.41 19.35 -9.80
CA PRO A 201 -11.64 20.64 -9.17
C PRO A 201 -10.41 21.20 -8.45
N ILE A 202 -9.68 20.36 -7.71
CA ILE A 202 -8.51 20.77 -6.90
C ILE A 202 -7.42 21.35 -7.82
N ARG A 203 -7.06 20.66 -8.90
CA ARG A 203 -5.99 21.09 -9.79
C ARG A 203 -6.37 22.30 -10.67
N ARG A 204 -7.67 22.56 -10.91
CA ARG A 204 -8.13 23.71 -11.69
C ARG A 204 -8.19 25.01 -10.89
N HIS A 205 -8.38 24.95 -9.57
CA HIS A 205 -8.46 26.13 -8.74
C HIS A 205 -7.05 26.52 -8.23
N PRO A 206 -6.55 27.74 -8.48
CA PRO A 206 -5.15 28.10 -8.23
C PRO A 206 -4.68 27.83 -6.80
N ARG A 207 -5.49 28.16 -5.79
CA ARG A 207 -5.11 27.99 -4.37
C ARG A 207 -5.06 26.53 -3.95
N SER A 208 -6.05 25.70 -4.34
CA SER A 208 -6.04 24.28 -4.00
C SER A 208 -4.97 23.52 -4.77
N ARG A 209 -4.65 23.96 -6.02
CA ARG A 209 -3.52 23.44 -6.78
C ARG A 209 -2.18 23.74 -6.08
N ALA A 210 -1.99 24.99 -5.61
CA ALA A 210 -0.80 25.33 -4.83
C ALA A 210 -0.71 24.49 -3.55
N PHE A 211 -1.82 24.34 -2.82
CA PHE A 211 -1.85 23.50 -1.62
C PHE A 211 -1.51 22.02 -1.91
N LEU A 212 -2.02 21.45 -3.01
CA LEU A 212 -1.62 20.09 -3.45
C LEU A 212 -0.11 19.99 -3.71
N HIS A 213 0.46 21.02 -4.38
CA HIS A 213 1.91 21.09 -4.59
C HIS A 213 2.66 21.14 -3.26
N ASP A 214 2.28 22.05 -2.38
CA ASP A 214 2.98 22.29 -1.10
C ASP A 214 2.94 21.04 -0.20
N VAL A 215 1.81 20.33 -0.14
CA VAL A 215 1.71 19.05 0.57
C VAL A 215 2.72 18.03 0.03
N MET A 216 2.88 17.95 -1.31
CA MET A 216 3.85 17.05 -1.93
C MET A 216 5.29 17.52 -1.72
N ASP A 217 5.55 18.82 -1.82
CA ASP A 217 6.89 19.39 -1.67
C ASP A 217 7.44 19.18 -0.26
N GLU A 218 6.62 19.35 0.77
CA GLU A 218 7.00 19.04 2.15
C GLU A 218 7.46 17.58 2.30
N VAL A 219 6.76 16.62 1.67
CA VAL A 219 7.16 15.20 1.69
C VAL A 219 8.47 15.00 0.92
N VAL A 220 8.67 15.70 -0.21
CA VAL A 220 9.96 15.66 -0.94
C VAL A 220 11.09 16.17 -0.05
N GLN A 221 10.89 17.26 0.68
CA GLN A 221 11.90 17.82 1.59
C GLN A 221 12.22 16.84 2.72
N VAL A 222 11.23 16.18 3.31
CA VAL A 222 11.42 15.14 4.34
C VAL A 222 12.22 13.97 3.77
N ALA A 223 11.86 13.45 2.59
CA ALA A 223 12.57 12.36 1.93
C ALA A 223 14.03 12.69 1.68
N ARG A 224 14.29 13.89 1.16
CA ARG A 224 15.67 14.38 0.90
C ARG A 224 16.50 14.56 2.17
N ALA A 225 15.87 15.01 3.25
CA ALA A 225 16.53 15.12 4.56
C ALA A 225 16.90 13.75 5.16
N LEU A 226 16.16 12.69 4.79
CA LEU A 226 16.48 11.29 5.09
C LEU A 226 17.57 10.69 4.18
N GLY A 227 18.01 11.43 3.14
CA GLY A 227 19.00 10.95 2.19
C GLY A 227 18.43 10.23 0.97
N VAL A 228 17.10 10.16 0.84
CA VAL A 228 16.46 9.56 -0.35
C VAL A 228 16.73 10.46 -1.57
N PRO A 229 17.24 9.94 -2.68
CA PRO A 229 17.72 10.74 -3.81
C PRO A 229 16.58 11.23 -4.71
N LEU A 230 15.59 11.94 -4.14
CA LEU A 230 14.55 12.59 -4.92
C LEU A 230 15.08 13.92 -5.54
N PRO A 231 14.73 14.21 -6.81
CA PRO A 231 14.99 15.50 -7.41
C PRO A 231 14.33 16.64 -6.63
N ALA A 232 14.93 17.81 -6.58
CA ALA A 232 14.35 18.97 -5.87
C ALA A 232 13.01 19.43 -6.49
N ASP A 233 12.84 19.23 -7.80
CA ASP A 233 11.62 19.55 -8.56
C ASP A 233 10.60 18.36 -8.60
N TYR A 234 10.74 17.37 -7.72
CA TYR A 234 9.90 16.18 -7.80
C TYR A 234 8.43 16.48 -7.54
N ALA A 235 8.10 17.44 -6.67
CA ALA A 235 6.73 17.89 -6.46
C ALA A 235 6.12 18.52 -7.72
N ASP A 236 6.89 19.33 -8.47
CA ASP A 236 6.45 19.90 -9.75
C ASP A 236 6.15 18.81 -10.78
N ARG A 237 7.03 17.78 -10.85
CA ARG A 237 6.81 16.61 -11.73
C ARG A 237 5.54 15.85 -11.36
N ARG A 238 5.26 15.68 -10.07
CA ARG A 238 4.03 15.00 -9.60
C ARG A 238 2.79 15.86 -9.85
N LEU A 239 2.90 17.18 -9.73
CA LEU A 239 1.81 18.08 -10.07
C LEU A 239 1.50 18.05 -11.58
N ALA A 240 2.52 18.04 -12.45
CA ALA A 240 2.35 17.86 -13.89
C ALA A 240 1.75 16.49 -14.24
N PHE A 241 2.10 15.44 -13.52
CA PHE A 241 1.46 14.12 -13.64
C PHE A 241 -0.01 14.17 -13.21
N ALA A 242 -0.34 14.87 -12.11
CA ALA A 242 -1.71 15.05 -11.66
C ALA A 242 -2.60 15.71 -12.71
N ASP A 243 -2.04 16.59 -13.56
CA ASP A 243 -2.77 17.25 -14.64
C ASP A 243 -3.26 16.29 -15.75
N GLN A 244 -2.62 15.13 -15.89
CA GLN A 244 -2.93 14.13 -16.89
C GLN A 244 -3.96 13.09 -16.41
N LEU A 245 -4.24 13.04 -15.11
CA LEU A 245 -5.13 12.04 -14.53
C LEU A 245 -6.61 12.35 -14.82
N PRO A 246 -7.50 11.36 -14.78
CA PRO A 246 -8.94 11.57 -14.86
C PRO A 246 -9.40 12.58 -13.80
N ALA A 247 -10.33 13.46 -14.17
CA ALA A 247 -10.77 14.56 -13.30
C ALA A 247 -11.57 14.09 -12.08
N ASP A 248 -12.17 12.91 -12.17
CA ASP A 248 -12.96 12.24 -11.13
C ASP A 248 -12.12 11.35 -10.22
N LEU A 249 -10.80 11.27 -10.45
CA LEU A 249 -9.91 10.46 -9.62
C LEU A 249 -9.90 10.98 -8.17
N THR A 250 -10.06 10.04 -7.25
CA THR A 250 -9.93 10.23 -5.80
C THR A 250 -8.89 9.25 -5.23
N SER A 251 -8.73 9.24 -3.90
CA SER A 251 -7.89 8.29 -3.18
C SER A 251 -8.73 7.30 -2.40
N SER A 252 -8.10 6.18 -1.98
CA SER A 252 -8.72 5.21 -1.06
C SER A 252 -9.10 5.88 0.27
N MET A 253 -8.29 6.81 0.79
CA MET A 253 -8.58 7.53 2.02
C MET A 253 -9.79 8.46 1.86
N HIS A 254 -9.97 9.10 0.69
CA HIS A 254 -11.18 9.87 0.39
C HIS A 254 -12.41 8.95 0.39
N HIS A 255 -12.33 7.81 -0.27
CA HIS A 255 -13.41 6.81 -0.26
C HIS A 255 -13.73 6.33 1.17
N ASP A 256 -12.71 6.03 1.98
CA ASP A 256 -12.87 5.64 3.37
C ASP A 256 -13.58 6.75 4.18
N LEU A 257 -13.20 8.02 3.97
CA LEU A 257 -13.84 9.18 4.62
C LEU A 257 -15.33 9.29 4.27
N GLU A 258 -15.69 9.16 2.98
CA GLU A 258 -17.09 9.25 2.53
C GLU A 258 -17.96 8.12 3.09
N HIS A 259 -17.39 6.92 3.28
CA HIS A 259 -18.10 5.77 3.83
C HIS A 259 -18.03 5.70 5.36
N GLY A 260 -17.34 6.64 6.01
CA GLY A 260 -17.18 6.66 7.46
C GLY A 260 -16.30 5.51 7.98
N ASN A 261 -15.37 5.04 7.17
CA ASN A 261 -14.36 4.07 7.55
C ASN A 261 -13.20 4.75 8.27
N ARG A 262 -12.41 3.96 9.00
CA ARG A 262 -11.15 4.39 9.62
C ARG A 262 -10.17 4.90 8.56
N LEU A 263 -9.46 6.03 8.85
CA LEU A 263 -8.52 6.64 7.93
C LEU A 263 -7.06 6.29 8.25
N GLU A 264 -6.24 6.17 7.22
CA GLU A 264 -4.78 5.99 7.34
C GLU A 264 -4.03 7.33 7.46
N VAL A 265 -4.69 8.44 7.78
CA VAL A 265 -4.13 9.79 7.82
C VAL A 265 -2.91 9.92 8.73
N ALA A 266 -2.88 9.18 9.87
CA ALA A 266 -1.76 9.19 10.80
C ALA A 266 -0.47 8.62 10.18
N TRP A 267 -0.60 7.66 9.28
CA TRP A 267 0.53 6.98 8.60
C TRP A 267 0.87 7.61 7.24
N LEU A 268 0.11 8.61 6.79
CA LEU A 268 0.34 9.39 5.59
C LEU A 268 0.82 10.80 5.96
N SER A 269 -0.09 11.78 6.01
CA SER A 269 0.29 13.15 6.40
C SER A 269 0.84 13.23 7.84
N GLY A 270 0.35 12.39 8.76
CA GLY A 270 0.86 12.31 10.13
C GLY A 270 2.32 11.86 10.19
N ASP A 271 2.70 10.80 9.44
CA ASP A 271 4.08 10.32 9.37
C ASP A 271 5.01 11.38 8.73
N ALA A 272 4.54 12.10 7.70
CA ALA A 272 5.29 13.22 7.12
C ALA A 272 5.56 14.33 8.16
N VAL A 273 4.58 14.64 9.01
CA VAL A 273 4.70 15.62 10.10
C VAL A 273 5.69 15.14 11.16
N GLU A 274 5.59 13.90 11.60
CA GLU A 274 6.45 13.33 12.65
C GLU A 274 7.91 13.26 12.18
N ARG A 275 8.17 12.75 10.99
CA ARG A 275 9.51 12.71 10.39
C ARG A 275 10.05 14.11 10.16
N GLY A 276 9.22 15.04 9.66
CA GLY A 276 9.61 16.44 9.46
C GLY A 276 10.07 17.07 10.76
N ALA A 277 9.32 16.90 11.85
CA ALA A 277 9.67 17.41 13.17
C ALA A 277 11.00 16.82 13.68
N ALA A 278 11.23 15.51 13.50
CA ALA A 278 12.46 14.83 13.91
C ALA A 278 13.70 15.33 13.12
N LEU A 279 13.50 15.77 11.86
CA LEU A 279 14.56 16.22 10.96
C LEU A 279 14.71 17.75 10.89
N GLY A 280 13.87 18.51 11.59
CA GLY A 280 13.85 19.97 11.51
C GLY A 280 13.32 20.51 10.18
N VAL A 281 12.53 19.72 9.45
CA VAL A 281 11.85 20.10 8.20
C VAL A 281 10.43 20.55 8.52
N ALA A 282 10.07 21.76 8.10
CA ALA A 282 8.72 22.29 8.31
C ALA A 282 7.70 21.61 7.38
N THR A 283 6.56 21.18 7.96
CA THR A 283 5.49 20.48 7.23
C THR A 283 4.11 21.06 7.56
N PRO A 284 3.89 22.40 7.40
CA PRO A 284 2.65 23.05 7.82
C PRO A 284 1.42 22.59 7.05
N CYS A 285 1.53 22.27 5.76
CA CYS A 285 0.41 21.80 4.95
C CYS A 285 -0.01 20.38 5.34
N ASN A 286 0.95 19.45 5.50
CA ASN A 286 0.67 18.11 6.02
C ASN A 286 0.11 18.15 7.44
N ARG A 287 0.60 19.07 8.29
CA ARG A 287 0.08 19.29 9.62
C ARG A 287 -1.39 19.72 9.58
N ALA A 288 -1.77 20.67 8.71
CA ALA A 288 -3.14 21.08 8.55
C ALA A 288 -4.05 19.93 8.08
N VAL A 289 -3.59 19.11 7.12
CA VAL A 289 -4.30 17.91 6.67
C VAL A 289 -4.51 16.95 7.83
N PHE A 290 -3.42 16.63 8.56
CA PHE A 290 -3.45 15.67 9.66
C PHE A 290 -4.37 16.14 10.80
N ASP A 291 -4.23 17.37 11.26
CA ASP A 291 -5.01 17.91 12.38
C ASP A 291 -6.52 17.89 12.08
N ILE A 292 -6.94 18.28 10.86
CA ILE A 292 -8.36 18.31 10.51
C ILE A 292 -8.91 16.88 10.28
N LEU A 293 -8.21 16.03 9.55
CA LEU A 293 -8.70 14.68 9.24
C LEU A 293 -8.57 13.71 10.42
N SER A 294 -7.79 14.04 11.45
CA SER A 294 -7.72 13.26 12.70
C SER A 294 -9.07 13.16 13.40
N LEU A 295 -9.98 14.14 13.18
CA LEU A 295 -11.36 14.08 13.65
C LEU A 295 -12.10 12.82 13.15
N TYR A 296 -11.71 12.30 11.98
CA TYR A 296 -12.31 11.15 11.33
C TYR A 296 -11.42 9.90 11.36
N SER A 297 -10.29 9.95 12.08
CA SER A 297 -9.31 8.85 12.08
C SER A 297 -9.88 7.51 12.54
N GLY A 298 -10.85 7.50 13.42
CA GLY A 298 -11.57 6.31 13.89
C GLY A 298 -12.77 5.87 13.05
N GLY A 299 -13.08 6.58 11.97
CA GLY A 299 -14.31 6.41 11.18
C GLY A 299 -15.29 7.57 11.39
N ARG A 300 -16.62 7.28 11.38
CA ARG A 300 -17.64 8.32 11.58
C ARG A 300 -17.40 9.08 12.89
N ALA A 301 -17.29 10.42 12.80
CA ALA A 301 -17.08 11.26 13.98
C ALA A 301 -18.36 11.47 14.80
N TYR A 302 -19.54 11.22 14.20
CA TYR A 302 -20.86 11.46 14.80
C TYR A 302 -21.89 10.42 14.29
#